data_d8f212bd594c612ea871fe09ed90808d
#
_entry.id   d8f212bd594c612ea871fe09ed90808d
#
_cell.length_a   1.000
_cell.length_b   1.000
_cell.length_c   1.000
_cell.angle_alpha   90.00
_cell.angle_beta   90.00
_cell.angle_gamma   90.00
#
_symmetry.space_group_name_H-M   'P 1'
#
loop_
_entity.id
_entity.type
_entity.pdbx_description
1 polymer ?
#
loop_
_entity_poly.entity_id
_entity_poly.type
_entity_poly.pdbx_seq_one_letter_code
_entity_poly.pdbx_strand_id
1 'polypeptide(L)'
;VGKISVISDLVKDYLDGDLNALNAIKVRQAGAKFSQDAWKAMRKIPAGKVLSYAQLAKRAGSADAIRAAGTACGNNLIAPIIPCHRIIKTSGAIGNYGYGVKIKEWLLSHEGAI
;
A
#
# COMPACT_ATOMS: atom_id res chain seq x y z
N VAL A 1 -4.13 -21.92 -12.91
CA VAL A 1 -4.87 -21.15 -13.92
C VAL A 1 -6.04 -20.43 -13.27
N GLY A 2 -6.85 -21.13 -12.47
CA GLY A 2 -7.99 -20.51 -11.80
C GLY A 2 -7.63 -19.37 -10.86
N LYS A 3 -6.52 -19.50 -10.10
CA LYS A 3 -6.06 -18.43 -9.20
C LYS A 3 -5.61 -17.19 -9.96
N ILE A 4 -4.93 -17.37 -11.09
CA ILE A 4 -4.47 -16.25 -11.91
C ILE A 4 -5.68 -15.51 -12.51
N SER A 5 -6.68 -16.24 -12.98
CA SER A 5 -7.90 -15.63 -13.51
C SER A 5 -8.64 -14.82 -12.45
N VAL A 6 -8.78 -15.36 -11.22
CA VAL A 6 -9.44 -14.66 -10.12
C VAL A 6 -8.67 -13.38 -9.75
N ILE A 7 -7.35 -13.44 -9.65
CA ILE A 7 -6.53 -12.26 -9.34
C ILE A 7 -6.64 -11.22 -10.45
N SER A 8 -6.58 -11.63 -11.72
CA SER A 8 -6.72 -10.72 -12.85
C SER A 8 -8.09 -10.05 -12.87
N ASP A 9 -9.16 -10.77 -12.55
CA ASP A 9 -10.51 -10.23 -12.48
C ASP A 9 -10.62 -9.21 -11.35
N LEU A 10 -10.02 -9.47 -10.19
CA LEU A 10 -10.04 -8.54 -9.05
C LEU A 10 -9.24 -7.26 -9.36
N VAL A 11 -8.12 -7.36 -10.04
CA VAL A 11 -7.35 -6.20 -10.47
C VAL A 11 -8.16 -5.38 -11.48
N LYS A 12 -8.81 -6.04 -12.43
CA LYS A 12 -9.69 -5.38 -13.39
C LYS A 12 -10.84 -4.66 -12.68
N ASP A 13 -11.48 -5.34 -11.72
CA ASP A 13 -12.56 -4.74 -10.93
C ASP A 13 -12.09 -3.48 -10.20
N TYR A 14 -10.88 -3.52 -9.62
CA TYR A 14 -10.29 -2.35 -8.99
C TYR A 14 -10.12 -1.19 -9.98
N LEU A 15 -9.59 -1.47 -11.16
CA LEU A 15 -9.39 -0.44 -12.19
C LEU A 15 -10.72 0.11 -12.70
N ASP A 16 -11.77 -0.69 -12.70
CA ASP A 16 -13.11 -0.31 -13.12
C ASP A 16 -13.91 0.42 -12.02
N GLY A 17 -13.34 0.57 -10.82
CA GLY A 17 -13.94 1.37 -9.75
C GLY A 17 -14.30 0.63 -8.48
N ASP A 18 -14.18 -0.70 -8.42
CA ASP A 18 -14.36 -1.45 -7.17
C ASP A 18 -13.08 -1.37 -6.35
N LEU A 19 -12.94 -0.31 -5.58
CA LEU A 19 -11.71 0.03 -4.88
C LEU A 19 -11.35 -0.95 -3.77
N ASN A 20 -12.27 -1.81 -3.35
CA ASN A 20 -12.04 -2.83 -2.34
C ASN A 20 -11.73 -4.20 -2.93
N ALA A 21 -11.74 -4.35 -4.25
CA ALA A 21 -11.55 -5.64 -4.91
C ALA A 21 -10.21 -6.29 -4.54
N LEU A 22 -9.14 -5.50 -4.42
CA LEU A 22 -7.81 -6.03 -4.09
C LEU A 22 -7.72 -6.60 -2.67
N ASN A 23 -8.64 -6.22 -1.77
CA ASN A 23 -8.64 -6.71 -0.40
C ASN A 23 -8.93 -8.23 -0.32
N ALA A 24 -9.56 -8.79 -1.35
CA ALA A 24 -9.85 -10.22 -1.41
C ALA A 24 -8.63 -11.07 -1.78
N ILE A 25 -7.54 -10.45 -2.23
CA ILE A 25 -6.33 -11.17 -2.64
C ILE A 25 -5.48 -11.45 -1.41
N LYS A 26 -5.19 -12.72 -1.16
CA LYS A 26 -4.25 -13.12 -0.11
C LYS A 26 -2.83 -12.93 -0.62
N VAL A 27 -1.97 -12.36 0.23
CA VAL A 27 -0.59 -12.07 -0.13
C VAL A 27 0.38 -12.70 0.85
N ARG A 28 1.57 -13.04 0.34
CA ARG A 28 2.69 -13.49 1.15
C ARG A 28 3.96 -12.91 0.54
N GLN A 29 4.72 -12.22 1.35
CA GLN A 29 5.96 -11.59 0.94
C GLN A 29 7.00 -11.77 2.03
N ALA A 30 8.21 -12.21 1.65
CA ALA A 30 9.31 -12.38 2.60
C ALA A 30 9.85 -11.02 3.02
N GLY A 31 10.26 -10.92 4.28
CA GLY A 31 10.84 -9.69 4.82
C GLY A 31 11.01 -9.78 6.32
N ALA A 32 11.71 -8.81 6.90
CA ALA A 32 11.89 -8.70 8.34
C ALA A 32 10.53 -8.54 9.04
N LYS A 33 10.50 -8.87 10.34
CA LYS A 33 9.25 -8.81 11.11
C LYS A 33 8.58 -7.44 11.04
N PHE A 34 9.35 -6.37 11.17
CA PHE A 34 8.78 -5.01 11.10
C PHE A 34 8.15 -4.74 9.74
N SER A 35 8.80 -5.16 8.64
CA SER A 35 8.24 -5.01 7.29
C SER A 35 6.94 -5.79 7.14
N GLN A 36 6.88 -7.02 7.68
CA GLN A 36 5.65 -7.81 7.68
C GLN A 36 4.51 -7.08 8.41
N ASP A 37 4.80 -6.52 9.59
CA ASP A 37 3.83 -5.78 10.37
C ASP A 37 3.38 -4.50 9.66
N ALA A 38 4.32 -3.79 9.01
CA ALA A 38 4.01 -2.60 8.23
C ALA A 38 3.12 -2.93 7.03
N TRP A 39 3.40 -4.02 6.31
CA TRP A 39 2.57 -4.43 5.18
C TRP A 39 1.16 -4.82 5.62
N LYS A 40 1.01 -5.49 6.76
CA LYS A 40 -0.30 -5.78 7.34
C LYS A 40 -1.06 -4.51 7.70
N ALA A 41 -0.37 -3.52 8.27
CA ALA A 41 -0.97 -2.23 8.62
C ALA A 41 -1.42 -1.49 7.35
N MET A 42 -0.61 -1.51 6.28
CA MET A 42 -0.97 -0.90 5.00
C MET A 42 -2.26 -1.49 4.44
N ARG A 43 -2.44 -2.80 4.52
CA ARG A 43 -3.64 -3.47 4.00
C ARG A 43 -4.91 -3.11 4.77
N LYS A 44 -4.78 -2.56 5.95
CA LYS A 44 -5.92 -2.08 6.75
C LYS A 44 -6.33 -0.66 6.40
N ILE A 45 -5.54 0.06 5.59
CA ILE A 45 -5.88 1.42 5.15
C ILE A 45 -6.93 1.31 4.05
N PRO A 46 -8.14 1.86 4.25
CA PRO A 46 -9.14 1.80 3.18
C PRO A 46 -8.76 2.69 2.00
N ALA A 47 -9.25 2.34 0.82
CA ALA A 47 -9.10 3.17 -0.36
C ALA A 47 -9.70 4.57 -0.10
N GLY A 48 -9.05 5.60 -0.58
CA GLY A 48 -9.47 6.98 -0.32
C GLY A 48 -8.88 7.60 0.95
N LYS A 49 -8.12 6.82 1.73
CA LYS A 49 -7.44 7.27 2.93
C LYS A 49 -5.93 7.13 2.77
N VAL A 50 -5.19 7.93 3.52
CA VAL A 50 -3.72 7.89 3.56
C VAL A 50 -3.23 7.92 4.98
N LEU A 51 -2.01 7.39 5.20
CA LEU A 51 -1.26 7.52 6.45
C LEU A 51 0.09 8.15 6.13
N SER A 52 0.65 8.89 7.10
CA SER A 52 2.04 9.30 7.01
C SER A 52 2.97 8.14 7.37
N TYR A 53 4.26 8.26 7.01
CA TYR A 53 5.25 7.26 7.44
C TYR A 53 5.31 7.12 8.97
N ALA A 54 5.14 8.23 9.70
CA ALA A 54 5.12 8.21 11.16
C ALA A 54 3.92 7.43 11.69
N GLN A 55 2.74 7.62 11.10
CA GLN A 55 1.53 6.89 11.49
C GLN A 55 1.66 5.41 11.17
N LEU A 56 2.25 5.07 10.01
CA LEU A 56 2.50 3.68 9.65
C LEU A 56 3.43 3.01 10.65
N ALA A 57 4.55 3.68 11.02
CA ALA A 57 5.49 3.16 12.00
C ALA A 57 4.81 2.84 13.33
N LYS A 58 3.95 3.74 13.80
CA LYS A 58 3.19 3.55 15.03
C LYS A 58 2.26 2.34 14.93
N ARG A 59 1.54 2.20 13.82
CA ARG A 59 0.62 1.07 13.60
C ARG A 59 1.35 -0.26 13.44
N ALA A 60 2.59 -0.22 12.94
CA ALA A 60 3.42 -1.42 12.82
C ALA A 60 4.12 -1.81 14.14
N GLY A 61 3.90 -1.03 15.20
CA GLY A 61 4.34 -1.37 16.55
C GLY A 61 5.55 -0.59 17.08
N SER A 62 6.09 0.37 16.32
CA SER A 62 7.23 1.18 16.78
C SER A 62 7.16 2.59 16.21
N ALA A 63 6.67 3.53 17.02
CA ALA A 63 6.51 4.92 16.61
C ALA A 63 7.82 5.59 16.17
N ASP A 64 8.98 5.10 16.68
CA ASP A 64 10.29 5.65 16.34
C ASP A 64 10.87 5.08 15.04
N ALA A 65 10.27 4.05 14.47
CA ALA A 65 10.79 3.33 13.31
C ALA A 65 10.33 3.95 11.98
N ILE A 66 10.33 5.27 11.86
CA ILE A 66 9.85 5.97 10.66
C ILE A 66 10.70 5.60 9.43
N ARG A 67 12.02 5.50 9.60
CA ARG A 67 12.92 5.11 8.51
C ARG A 67 12.66 3.67 8.07
N ALA A 68 12.44 2.76 9.02
CA ALA A 68 12.11 1.37 8.71
C ALA A 68 10.75 1.26 8.00
N ALA A 69 9.79 2.12 8.31
CA ALA A 69 8.52 2.19 7.60
C ALA A 69 8.75 2.57 6.14
N GLY A 70 9.61 3.55 5.87
CA GLY A 70 10.00 3.92 4.51
C GLY A 70 10.67 2.77 3.77
N THR A 71 11.55 2.03 4.44
CA THR A 71 12.21 0.84 3.88
C THR A 71 11.19 -0.24 3.54
N ALA A 72 10.20 -0.48 4.41
CA ALA A 72 9.14 -1.45 4.14
C ALA A 72 8.34 -1.07 2.88
N CYS A 73 8.06 0.22 2.69
CA CYS A 73 7.42 0.69 1.46
C CYS A 73 8.30 0.40 0.23
N GLY A 74 9.59 0.69 0.32
CA GLY A 74 10.53 0.46 -0.79
C GLY A 74 10.73 -1.00 -1.13
N ASN A 75 10.58 -1.90 -0.15
CA ASN A 75 10.74 -3.34 -0.33
C ASN A 75 9.45 -4.06 -0.72
N ASN A 76 8.34 -3.34 -0.86
CA ASN A 76 7.08 -3.95 -1.25
C ASN A 76 7.08 -4.30 -2.74
N LEU A 77 7.05 -5.60 -3.04
CA LEU A 77 7.03 -6.13 -4.41
C LEU A 77 5.62 -6.47 -4.90
N ILE A 78 4.60 -6.27 -4.07
CA ILE A 78 3.22 -6.69 -4.35
C ILE A 78 2.28 -5.46 -4.38
N ALA A 79 2.77 -4.36 -4.93
CA ALA A 79 1.91 -3.18 -5.12
C ALA A 79 1.00 -3.39 -6.34
N PRO A 80 -0.20 -2.85 -6.36
CA PRO A 80 -0.87 -2.09 -5.30
C PRO A 80 -1.70 -2.95 -4.33
N ILE A 81 -1.55 -4.26 -4.38
CA ILE A 81 -2.29 -5.19 -3.50
C ILE A 81 -1.92 -4.94 -2.04
N ILE A 82 -0.61 -4.76 -1.75
CA ILE A 82 -0.16 -4.16 -0.50
C ILE A 82 -0.03 -2.66 -0.80
N PRO A 83 -0.91 -1.80 -0.27
CA PRO A 83 -1.07 -0.45 -0.80
C PRO A 83 -0.07 0.55 -0.23
N CYS A 84 1.21 0.40 -0.53
CA CYS A 84 2.23 1.36 -0.09
C CYS A 84 2.05 2.74 -0.72
N HIS A 85 1.26 2.86 -1.80
CA HIS A 85 0.91 4.15 -2.38
C HIS A 85 0.05 5.00 -1.44
N ARG A 86 -0.60 4.41 -0.44
CA ARG A 86 -1.41 5.12 0.57
C ARG A 86 -0.58 5.69 1.71
N ILE A 87 0.75 5.59 1.63
CA ILE A 87 1.67 6.15 2.62
C ILE A 87 2.32 7.40 2.03
N ILE A 88 2.22 8.52 2.74
CA ILE A 88 2.74 9.82 2.31
C ILE A 88 3.69 10.38 3.37
N LYS A 89 4.38 11.46 3.03
CA LYS A 89 5.28 12.13 4.00
C LYS A 89 4.48 12.76 5.13
N THR A 90 5.08 12.84 6.31
CA THR A 90 4.48 13.49 7.48
C THR A 90 4.10 14.94 7.19
N SER A 91 4.81 15.61 6.30
CA SER A 91 4.49 16.97 5.85
C SER A 91 3.23 17.08 4.99
N GLY A 92 2.67 15.94 4.55
CA GLY A 92 1.55 15.89 3.62
C GLY A 92 1.94 15.78 2.15
N ALA A 93 3.23 15.89 1.82
CA ALA A 93 3.71 15.69 0.46
C ALA A 93 3.58 14.21 0.08
N ILE A 94 3.31 13.93 -1.21
CA ILE A 94 3.08 12.58 -1.71
C ILE A 94 4.26 11.64 -1.42
N GLY A 95 5.50 12.13 -1.54
CA GLY A 95 6.69 11.32 -1.30
C GLY A 95 7.05 10.46 -2.49
N ASN A 96 8.09 9.63 -2.29
CA ASN A 96 8.59 8.76 -3.34
C ASN A 96 7.75 7.50 -3.49
N TYR A 97 7.87 6.88 -4.65
CA TYR A 97 7.22 5.60 -4.94
C TYR A 97 8.14 4.80 -5.88
N GLY A 98 8.42 3.54 -5.53
CA GLY A 98 9.35 2.70 -6.30
C GLY A 98 8.94 2.49 -7.76
N TYR A 99 7.65 2.58 -8.04
CA TYR A 99 7.08 2.42 -9.39
C TYR A 99 6.87 3.75 -10.10
N GLY A 100 7.25 4.87 -9.48
CA GLY A 100 7.12 6.20 -10.04
C GLY A 100 6.05 7.06 -9.36
N VAL A 101 6.38 8.32 -9.11
CA VAL A 101 5.48 9.26 -8.41
C VAL A 101 4.19 9.46 -9.20
N LYS A 102 4.26 9.49 -10.52
CA LYS A 102 3.06 9.66 -11.36
C LYS A 102 2.08 8.50 -11.19
N ILE A 103 2.58 7.27 -11.05
CA ILE A 103 1.73 6.10 -10.78
C ILE A 103 1.09 6.22 -9.41
N LYS A 104 1.83 6.67 -8.41
CA LYS A 104 1.31 6.90 -7.07
C LYS A 104 0.19 7.95 -7.09
N GLU A 105 0.39 9.06 -7.78
CA GLU A 105 -0.62 10.10 -7.94
C GLU A 105 -1.87 9.55 -8.62
N TRP A 106 -1.69 8.75 -9.67
CA TRP A 106 -2.81 8.14 -10.37
C TRP A 106 -3.62 7.21 -9.47
N LEU A 107 -2.94 6.36 -8.71
CA LEU A 107 -3.61 5.43 -7.78
C LEU A 107 -4.39 6.19 -6.70
N LEU A 108 -3.79 7.20 -6.11
CA LEU A 108 -4.46 8.01 -5.08
C LEU A 108 -5.65 8.77 -5.66
N SER A 109 -5.52 9.32 -6.86
CA SER A 109 -6.61 9.99 -7.56
C SER A 109 -7.73 9.04 -7.90
N HIS A 110 -7.40 7.85 -8.40
CA HIS A 110 -8.37 6.81 -8.73
C HIS A 110 -9.17 6.39 -7.49
N GLU A 111 -8.52 6.35 -6.33
CA GLU A 111 -9.16 5.99 -5.07
C GLU A 111 -9.90 7.16 -4.41
N GLY A 112 -9.79 8.36 -4.94
CA GLY A 112 -10.43 9.53 -4.38
C GLY A 112 -9.70 10.14 -3.19
N ALA A 113 -8.42 9.79 -2.97
CA ALA A 113 -7.64 10.34 -1.86
C ALA A 113 -7.05 11.73 -2.17
N ILE A 114 -6.95 12.05 -3.46
CA ILE A 114 -6.51 13.38 -3.93
C ILE A 114 -7.35 13.84 -5.10
#